data_f707bad85ddd177badad362803195422
#
_entry.id   f707bad85ddd177badad362803195422
#
_cell.length_a   1.000
_cell.length_b   1.000
_cell.length_c   1.000
_cell.angle_alpha   90.00
_cell.angle_beta   90.00
_cell.angle_gamma   90.00
#
_symmetry.space_group_name_H-M   'P 1'
#
loop_
_entity.id
_entity.type
_entity.pdbx_description
1 polymer ?
#
loop_
_entity_poly.entity_id
_entity_poly.type
_entity_poly.pdbx_seq_one_letter_code
_entity_poly.pdbx_strand_id
1 'polypeptide(L)'
;MQEWTTVIKPQNKLLDLKLKELWQYRDLIVMFVKRDFKTMYKQTILGPLWIVINPILTTLMQVLVFGNIANISTDGMPQFLFYMAGNTMWLYFSGCLTKTSNTFVANAGVFGKVYFPRLVTPISIVISGLISFGVQFAIFLVADVYYATMGIVHPNVLVLIMPFLVCELAVLGMGCGIIISALTT
;
A
#
# COMPACT_ATOMS: atom_id res chain seq x y z
N MET A 1 -23.41 -17.03 36.78
CA MET A 1 -23.26 -17.56 35.41
C MET A 1 -22.12 -16.77 34.78
N GLN A 2 -21.03 -17.43 34.38
CA GLN A 2 -19.94 -16.76 33.67
C GLN A 2 -20.41 -16.49 32.23
N GLU A 3 -20.60 -15.24 31.87
CA GLU A 3 -20.85 -14.87 30.48
C GLU A 3 -19.55 -15.02 29.69
N TRP A 4 -19.52 -15.99 28.78
CA TRP A 4 -18.38 -16.20 27.90
C TRP A 4 -18.27 -15.03 26.93
N THR A 5 -17.16 -14.31 26.96
CA THR A 5 -16.90 -13.15 26.11
C THR A 5 -16.66 -13.53 24.65
N THR A 6 -16.29 -14.79 24.38
CA THR A 6 -16.00 -15.26 23.01
C THR A 6 -16.39 -16.73 22.88
N VAL A 7 -17.29 -17.05 21.95
CA VAL A 7 -17.68 -18.42 21.61
C VAL A 7 -17.06 -18.77 20.26
N ILE A 8 -16.07 -19.66 20.26
CA ILE A 8 -15.45 -20.18 19.05
C ILE A 8 -16.33 -21.30 18.49
N LYS A 9 -17.02 -21.06 17.37
CA LYS A 9 -17.81 -22.07 16.67
C LYS A 9 -17.01 -22.62 15.47
N PRO A 10 -17.00 -23.95 15.25
CA PRO A 10 -16.19 -24.59 14.19
C PRO A 10 -16.73 -24.39 12.77
N GLN A 11 -17.89 -23.76 12.59
CA GLN A 11 -18.50 -23.53 11.28
C GLN A 11 -18.56 -22.03 11.00
N ASN A 12 -17.62 -21.52 10.18
CA ASN A 12 -17.71 -20.20 9.57
C ASN A 12 -18.18 -20.37 8.13
N LYS A 13 -19.18 -19.58 7.70
CA LYS A 13 -19.52 -19.45 6.29
C LYS A 13 -18.33 -18.82 5.59
N LEU A 14 -18.01 -19.25 4.35
CA LEU A 14 -16.86 -18.77 3.56
C LEU A 14 -16.81 -17.23 3.40
N LEU A 15 -17.94 -16.54 3.53
CA LEU A 15 -18.07 -15.09 3.39
C LEU A 15 -18.32 -14.35 4.73
N ASP A 16 -18.17 -15.02 5.86
CA ASP A 16 -18.38 -14.37 7.16
C ASP A 16 -17.12 -13.57 7.56
N LEU A 17 -17.00 -12.36 6.97
CA LEU A 17 -15.87 -11.44 7.17
C LEU A 17 -15.83 -10.80 8.56
N LYS A 18 -16.63 -11.25 9.53
CA LYS A 18 -16.66 -10.81 10.95
C LYS A 18 -16.05 -9.42 11.21
N LEU A 19 -16.47 -8.43 10.39
CA LEU A 19 -15.93 -7.06 10.44
C LEU A 19 -16.04 -6.42 11.83
N LYS A 20 -17.05 -6.84 12.61
CA LYS A 20 -17.22 -6.38 13.99
C LYS A 20 -16.11 -6.91 14.91
N GLU A 21 -15.70 -8.17 14.74
CA GLU A 21 -14.54 -8.71 15.46
C GLU A 21 -13.27 -7.99 15.05
N LEU A 22 -13.07 -7.74 13.74
CA LEU A 22 -11.92 -7.02 13.23
C LEU A 22 -11.77 -5.63 13.87
N TRP A 23 -12.87 -4.93 14.09
CA TRP A 23 -12.86 -3.62 14.76
C TRP A 23 -12.41 -3.70 16.22
N GLN A 24 -12.68 -4.81 16.91
CA GLN A 24 -12.18 -5.04 18.27
C GLN A 24 -10.65 -5.21 18.30
N TYR A 25 -10.05 -5.70 17.20
CA TYR A 25 -8.59 -5.88 17.06
C TYR A 25 -7.87 -4.67 16.43
N ARG A 26 -8.49 -3.50 16.36
CA ARG A 26 -7.88 -2.27 15.79
C ARG A 26 -6.53 -1.92 16.43
N ASP A 27 -6.39 -2.14 17.74
CA ASP A 27 -5.14 -1.84 18.45
C ASP A 27 -4.01 -2.78 18.03
N LEU A 28 -4.35 -4.03 17.70
CA LEU A 28 -3.42 -5.01 17.13
C LEU A 28 -3.01 -4.59 15.71
N ILE A 29 -3.95 -4.10 14.89
CA ILE A 29 -3.65 -3.58 13.55
C ILE A 29 -2.65 -2.42 13.66
N VAL A 30 -2.91 -1.46 14.55
CA VAL A 30 -2.00 -0.33 14.78
C VAL A 30 -0.62 -0.79 15.26
N MET A 31 -0.56 -1.81 16.11
CA MET A 31 0.70 -2.38 16.57
C MET A 31 1.49 -3.01 15.41
N PHE A 32 0.84 -3.75 14.53
CA PHE A 32 1.48 -4.32 13.34
C PHE A 32 1.95 -3.23 12.37
N VAL A 33 1.13 -2.20 12.12
CA VAL A 33 1.54 -1.05 11.29
C VAL A 33 2.79 -0.37 11.86
N LYS A 34 2.82 -0.11 13.18
CA LYS A 34 3.99 0.47 13.85
C LYS A 34 5.22 -0.44 13.76
N ARG A 35 5.03 -1.75 13.92
CA ARG A 35 6.10 -2.76 13.77
C ARG A 35 6.68 -2.72 12.37
N ASP A 36 5.83 -2.77 11.35
CA ASP A 36 6.24 -2.83 9.96
C ASP A 36 6.97 -1.55 9.54
N PHE A 37 6.44 -0.40 9.96
CA PHE A 37 7.10 0.90 9.77
C PHE A 37 8.49 0.93 10.44
N LYS A 38 8.57 0.51 11.71
CA LYS A 38 9.83 0.48 12.45
C LYS A 38 10.86 -0.46 11.81
N THR A 39 10.40 -1.62 11.30
CA THR A 39 11.29 -2.59 10.65
C THR A 39 11.82 -2.05 9.33
N MET A 40 10.98 -1.40 8.50
CA MET A 40 11.41 -0.81 7.23
C MET A 40 12.49 0.24 7.40
N TYR A 41 12.48 1.00 8.50
CA TYR A 41 13.34 2.18 8.65
C TYR A 41 14.54 2.00 9.58
N LYS A 42 14.48 1.08 10.55
CA LYS A 42 15.59 0.88 11.49
C LYS A 42 16.79 0.14 10.92
N GLN A 43 16.60 -0.58 9.82
CA GLN A 43 17.65 -1.47 9.27
C GLN A 43 18.49 -0.85 8.14
N THR A 44 18.22 0.41 7.76
CA THR A 44 18.94 1.08 6.67
C THR A 44 19.62 2.34 7.17
N ILE A 45 20.86 2.60 6.68
CA ILE A 45 21.64 3.81 7.03
C ILE A 45 20.88 5.10 6.67
N LEU A 46 20.17 5.08 5.54
CA LEU A 46 19.35 6.20 5.06
C LEU A 46 17.93 6.23 5.67
N GLY A 47 17.51 5.17 6.39
CA GLY A 47 16.24 5.12 7.12
C GLY A 47 15.03 5.62 6.33
N PRO A 48 14.24 6.57 6.92
CA PRO A 48 13.06 7.12 6.29
C PRO A 48 13.32 7.86 4.98
N LEU A 49 14.55 8.36 4.76
CA LEU A 49 14.91 9.09 3.56
C LEU A 49 14.76 8.25 2.29
N TRP A 50 14.87 6.91 2.44
CA TRP A 50 14.74 5.97 1.33
C TRP A 50 13.35 5.95 0.70
N ILE A 51 12.29 6.28 1.48
CA ILE A 51 10.92 6.44 0.92
C ILE A 51 10.88 7.56 -0.12
N VAL A 52 11.64 8.62 0.10
CA VAL A 52 11.66 9.80 -0.76
C VAL A 52 12.60 9.58 -1.95
N ILE A 53 13.79 9.06 -1.70
CA ILE A 53 14.84 8.91 -2.70
C ILE A 53 14.45 7.87 -3.76
N ASN A 54 13.95 6.71 -3.33
CA ASN A 54 13.68 5.59 -4.24
C ASN A 54 12.67 5.92 -5.35
N PRO A 55 11.47 6.48 -5.07
CA PRO A 55 10.51 6.83 -6.13
C PRO A 55 11.05 7.95 -7.04
N ILE A 56 11.83 8.89 -6.52
CA ILE A 56 12.44 9.94 -7.35
C ILE A 56 13.46 9.33 -8.32
N LEU A 57 14.37 8.50 -7.83
CA LEU A 57 15.37 7.83 -8.67
C LEU A 57 14.70 6.94 -9.73
N THR A 58 13.70 6.15 -9.33
CA THR A 58 12.96 5.28 -10.26
C THR A 58 12.28 6.10 -11.34
N THR A 59 11.64 7.22 -10.97
CA THR A 59 10.98 8.12 -11.91
C THR A 59 12.00 8.77 -12.87
N LEU A 60 13.15 9.22 -12.36
CA LEU A 60 14.21 9.78 -13.21
C LEU A 60 14.74 8.75 -14.20
N MET A 61 14.92 7.50 -13.77
CA MET A 61 15.31 6.41 -14.67
C MET A 61 14.24 6.13 -15.73
N GLN A 62 12.97 6.18 -15.37
CA GLN A 62 11.87 6.04 -16.34
C GLN A 62 11.85 7.19 -17.33
N VAL A 63 12.06 8.44 -16.91
CA VAL A 63 12.17 9.61 -17.80
C VAL A 63 13.33 9.42 -18.77
N LEU A 64 14.48 8.96 -18.28
CA LEU A 64 15.65 8.73 -19.11
C LEU A 64 15.40 7.64 -20.16
N VAL A 65 14.84 6.50 -19.74
CA VAL A 65 14.64 5.34 -20.63
C VAL A 65 13.47 5.58 -21.59
N PHE A 66 12.31 5.95 -21.07
CA PHE A 66 11.09 6.04 -21.89
C PHE A 66 10.93 7.43 -22.53
N GLY A 67 11.34 8.49 -21.84
CA GLY A 67 11.26 9.84 -22.36
C GLY A 67 12.38 10.16 -23.35
N ASN A 68 13.64 9.95 -22.96
CA ASN A 68 14.77 10.41 -23.75
C ASN A 68 15.29 9.36 -24.75
N ILE A 69 15.34 8.07 -24.37
CA ILE A 69 15.86 7.01 -25.25
C ILE A 69 14.75 6.50 -26.18
N ALA A 70 13.60 6.11 -25.62
CA ALA A 70 12.48 5.56 -26.39
C ALA A 70 11.60 6.65 -27.04
N ASN A 71 11.76 7.92 -26.67
CA ASN A 71 10.98 9.06 -27.17
C ASN A 71 9.46 8.84 -27.12
N ILE A 72 8.96 8.23 -26.05
CA ILE A 72 7.52 8.02 -25.86
C ILE A 72 6.87 9.36 -25.52
N SER A 73 5.87 9.75 -26.33
CA SER A 73 5.10 10.98 -26.11
C SER A 73 4.31 10.90 -24.80
N THR A 74 4.29 12.00 -24.06
CA THR A 74 3.45 12.19 -22.87
C THR A 74 2.35 13.24 -23.13
N ASP A 75 1.99 13.45 -24.40
CA ASP A 75 0.92 14.35 -24.85
C ASP A 75 1.00 15.78 -24.26
N GLY A 76 2.22 16.29 -24.15
CA GLY A 76 2.48 17.64 -23.64
C GLY A 76 2.57 17.74 -22.12
N MET A 77 2.36 16.65 -21.39
CA MET A 77 2.61 16.63 -19.93
C MET A 77 4.11 16.52 -19.62
N PRO A 78 4.60 17.17 -18.55
CA PRO A 78 5.97 16.96 -18.09
C PRO A 78 6.23 15.46 -17.82
N GLN A 79 7.24 14.91 -18.48
CA GLN A 79 7.55 13.46 -18.39
C GLN A 79 7.72 12.98 -16.95
N PHE A 80 8.39 13.79 -16.12
CA PHE A 80 8.59 13.47 -14.70
C PHE A 80 7.26 13.27 -13.97
N LEU A 81 6.31 14.19 -14.18
CA LEU A 81 5.00 14.13 -13.53
C LEU A 81 4.20 12.91 -14.00
N PHE A 82 4.21 12.65 -15.31
CA PHE A 82 3.51 11.51 -15.92
C PHE A 82 4.00 10.16 -15.36
N TYR A 83 5.32 9.93 -15.40
CA TYR A 83 5.88 8.67 -14.91
C TYR A 83 5.78 8.54 -13.38
N MET A 84 5.91 9.65 -12.65
CA MET A 84 5.76 9.63 -11.19
C MET A 84 4.35 9.25 -10.75
N ALA A 85 3.31 9.75 -11.42
CA ALA A 85 1.93 9.39 -11.14
C ALA A 85 1.70 7.88 -11.30
N GLY A 86 2.08 7.31 -12.44
CA GLY A 86 1.95 5.88 -12.70
C GLY A 86 2.78 5.02 -11.73
N ASN A 87 4.02 5.43 -11.48
CA ASN A 87 4.94 4.70 -10.60
C ASN A 87 4.42 4.66 -9.14
N THR A 88 3.89 5.76 -8.63
CA THR A 88 3.34 5.82 -7.26
C THR A 88 2.17 4.87 -7.08
N MET A 89 1.25 4.80 -8.05
CA MET A 89 0.11 3.87 -8.03
C MET A 89 0.57 2.42 -8.13
N TRP A 90 1.50 2.14 -9.04
CA TRP A 90 2.04 0.80 -9.24
C TRP A 90 2.79 0.27 -8.03
N LEU A 91 3.63 1.10 -7.40
CA LEU A 91 4.38 0.71 -6.19
C LEU A 91 3.45 0.39 -5.02
N TYR A 92 2.38 1.14 -4.86
CA TYR A 92 1.39 0.85 -3.83
C TYR A 92 0.68 -0.48 -4.09
N PHE A 93 0.14 -0.68 -5.30
CA PHE A 93 -0.55 -1.91 -5.68
C PHE A 93 0.36 -3.14 -5.55
N SER A 94 1.53 -3.10 -6.19
CA SER A 94 2.48 -4.22 -6.18
C SER A 94 2.99 -4.53 -4.78
N GLY A 95 3.19 -3.49 -3.94
CA GLY A 95 3.55 -3.64 -2.54
C GLY A 95 2.46 -4.33 -1.71
N CYS A 96 1.19 -3.93 -1.88
CA CYS A 96 0.05 -4.59 -1.25
C CYS A 96 -0.05 -6.05 -1.69
N LEU A 97 0.02 -6.31 -3.00
CA LEU A 97 -0.06 -7.66 -3.57
C LEU A 97 1.05 -8.57 -3.03
N THR A 98 2.31 -8.16 -3.17
CA THR A 98 3.47 -8.99 -2.83
C THR A 98 3.56 -9.27 -1.33
N LYS A 99 3.35 -8.26 -0.49
CA LYS A 99 3.41 -8.44 0.97
C LYS A 99 2.24 -9.28 1.48
N THR A 100 1.04 -9.10 0.91
CA THR A 100 -0.14 -9.89 1.30
C THR A 100 -0.02 -11.33 0.84
N SER A 101 0.55 -11.59 -0.34
CA SER A 101 0.76 -12.97 -0.85
C SER A 101 1.66 -13.81 0.06
N ASN A 102 2.59 -13.19 0.79
CA ASN A 102 3.47 -13.87 1.72
C ASN A 102 2.99 -13.83 3.18
N THR A 103 1.82 -13.25 3.46
CA THR A 103 1.37 -12.95 4.82
C THR A 103 1.24 -14.19 5.70
N PHE A 104 0.65 -15.27 5.21
CA PHE A 104 0.41 -16.45 6.04
C PHE A 104 1.70 -17.21 6.33
N VAL A 105 2.57 -17.34 5.37
CA VAL A 105 3.89 -17.97 5.54
C VAL A 105 4.76 -17.16 6.49
N ALA A 106 4.86 -15.85 6.29
CA ALA A 106 5.70 -14.96 7.10
C ALA A 106 5.23 -14.84 8.56
N ASN A 107 3.92 -15.01 8.83
CA ASN A 107 3.36 -14.90 10.17
C ASN A 107 2.91 -16.26 10.75
N ALA A 108 3.29 -17.40 10.15
CA ALA A 108 2.91 -18.74 10.61
C ALA A 108 3.25 -18.97 12.09
N GLY A 109 4.43 -18.51 12.53
CA GLY A 109 4.87 -18.63 13.93
C GLY A 109 4.02 -17.83 14.93
N VAL A 110 3.32 -16.78 14.49
CA VAL A 110 2.43 -15.98 15.34
C VAL A 110 1.03 -16.58 15.36
N PHE A 111 0.53 -17.01 14.19
CA PHE A 111 -0.79 -17.66 14.09
C PHE A 111 -0.94 -18.95 14.90
N GLY A 112 0.16 -19.68 15.11
CA GLY A 112 0.17 -20.89 15.95
C GLY A 112 0.17 -20.62 17.45
N LYS A 113 0.47 -19.39 17.91
CA LYS A 113 0.63 -19.07 19.33
C LYS A 113 -0.50 -18.21 19.88
N VAL A 114 -1.13 -17.39 19.07
CA VAL A 114 -2.16 -16.41 19.49
C VAL A 114 -3.32 -16.46 18.52
N TYR A 115 -4.55 -16.55 19.06
CA TYR A 115 -5.76 -16.48 18.26
C TYR A 115 -6.13 -15.02 17.98
N PHE A 116 -6.18 -14.65 16.69
CA PHE A 116 -6.76 -13.42 16.20
C PHE A 116 -7.27 -13.60 14.76
N PRO A 117 -8.20 -12.76 14.27
CA PRO A 117 -8.71 -12.85 12.93
C PRO A 117 -7.57 -12.72 11.89
N ARG A 118 -7.46 -13.69 10.97
CA ARG A 118 -6.37 -13.73 9.97
C ARG A 118 -6.30 -12.50 9.07
N LEU A 119 -7.43 -11.79 8.90
CA LEU A 119 -7.51 -10.55 8.12
C LEU A 119 -6.77 -9.36 8.74
N VAL A 120 -6.44 -9.42 10.04
CA VAL A 120 -5.69 -8.34 10.72
C VAL A 120 -4.35 -8.08 10.04
N THR A 121 -3.63 -9.13 9.64
CA THR A 121 -2.32 -8.99 8.99
C THR A 121 -2.39 -8.39 7.58
N PRO A 122 -3.23 -8.84 6.64
CA PRO A 122 -3.39 -8.20 5.34
C PRO A 122 -3.81 -6.73 5.45
N ILE A 123 -4.74 -6.42 6.35
CA ILE A 123 -5.20 -5.04 6.55
C ILE A 123 -4.08 -4.15 7.09
N SER A 124 -3.27 -4.63 8.04
CA SER A 124 -2.12 -3.87 8.53
C SER A 124 -1.11 -3.57 7.42
N ILE A 125 -0.89 -4.50 6.49
CA ILE A 125 -0.02 -4.31 5.32
C ILE A 125 -0.55 -3.20 4.41
N VAL A 126 -1.84 -3.22 4.10
CA VAL A 126 -2.50 -2.20 3.27
C VAL A 126 -2.37 -0.81 3.90
N ILE A 127 -2.64 -0.70 5.22
CA ILE A 127 -2.52 0.57 5.96
C ILE A 127 -1.06 1.04 6.02
N SER A 128 -0.11 0.14 6.26
CA SER A 128 1.33 0.47 6.21
C SER A 128 1.76 0.96 4.83
N GLY A 129 1.21 0.35 3.76
CA GLY A 129 1.41 0.77 2.38
C GLY A 129 0.87 2.16 2.10
N LEU A 130 -0.30 2.53 2.67
CA LEU A 130 -0.89 3.86 2.53
C LEU A 130 0.00 4.97 3.10
N ILE A 131 0.75 4.70 4.17
CA ILE A 131 1.71 5.68 4.72
C ILE A 131 2.81 5.97 3.70
N SER A 132 3.40 4.93 3.12
CA SER A 132 4.43 5.07 2.08
C SER A 132 3.87 5.75 0.83
N PHE A 133 2.67 5.36 0.40
CA PHE A 133 1.95 6.02 -0.69
C PHE A 133 1.73 7.50 -0.41
N GLY A 134 1.29 7.86 0.81
CA GLY A 134 1.05 9.24 1.20
C GLY A 134 2.28 10.13 1.07
N VAL A 135 3.47 9.62 1.45
CA VAL A 135 4.73 10.35 1.27
C VAL A 135 5.06 10.54 -0.22
N GLN A 136 4.93 9.49 -1.03
CA GLN A 136 5.18 9.55 -2.47
C GLN A 136 4.19 10.47 -3.18
N PHE A 137 2.93 10.42 -2.78
CA PHE A 137 1.88 11.30 -3.30
C PHE A 137 2.10 12.76 -2.91
N ALA A 138 2.61 13.04 -1.71
CA ALA A 138 3.00 14.39 -1.31
C ALA A 138 4.12 14.95 -2.21
N ILE A 139 5.12 14.12 -2.55
CA ILE A 139 6.19 14.51 -3.49
C ILE A 139 5.61 14.80 -4.89
N PHE A 140 4.69 13.95 -5.35
CA PHE A 140 3.97 14.16 -6.62
C PHE A 140 3.21 15.49 -6.60
N LEU A 141 2.47 15.80 -5.54
CA LEU A 141 1.74 17.07 -5.40
C LEU A 141 2.66 18.29 -5.40
N VAL A 142 3.82 18.20 -4.75
CA VAL A 142 4.83 19.27 -4.78
C VAL A 142 5.32 19.51 -6.22
N ALA A 143 5.59 18.44 -6.97
CA ALA A 143 5.98 18.53 -8.36
C ALA A 143 4.84 19.10 -9.24
N ASP A 144 3.59 18.67 -9.02
CA ASP A 144 2.41 19.15 -9.75
C ASP A 144 2.20 20.65 -9.53
N VAL A 145 2.26 21.12 -8.29
CA VAL A 145 2.18 22.56 -7.97
C VAL A 145 3.32 23.34 -8.62
N TYR A 146 4.55 22.81 -8.62
CA TYR A 146 5.69 23.46 -9.28
C TYR A 146 5.45 23.63 -10.78
N TYR A 147 4.99 22.62 -11.51
CA TYR A 147 4.69 22.73 -12.94
C TYR A 147 3.43 23.58 -13.22
N ALA A 148 2.47 23.59 -12.29
CA ALA A 148 1.29 24.46 -12.38
C ALA A 148 1.67 25.95 -12.26
N THR A 149 2.61 26.31 -11.36
CA THR A 149 3.12 27.70 -11.25
C THR A 149 3.87 28.16 -12.51
N MET A 150 4.46 27.22 -13.24
CA MET A 150 5.08 27.50 -14.56
C MET A 150 4.06 27.60 -15.70
N GLY A 151 2.77 27.38 -15.46
CA GLY A 151 1.72 27.42 -16.48
C GLY A 151 1.73 26.24 -17.46
N ILE A 152 2.47 25.17 -17.16
CA ILE A 152 2.62 23.99 -18.03
C ILE A 152 1.48 22.99 -17.80
N VAL A 153 0.98 22.91 -16.57
CA VAL A 153 -0.07 21.97 -16.17
C VAL A 153 -1.22 22.74 -15.53
N HIS A 154 -2.44 22.37 -15.90
CA HIS A 154 -3.65 22.91 -15.27
C HIS A 154 -4.23 21.85 -14.32
N PRO A 155 -4.26 22.11 -12.99
CA PRO A 155 -4.86 21.18 -12.04
C PRO A 155 -6.30 20.85 -12.43
N ASN A 156 -6.62 19.57 -12.60
CA ASN A 156 -7.96 19.13 -12.95
C ASN A 156 -8.68 18.63 -11.70
N VAL A 157 -9.99 18.90 -11.61
CA VAL A 157 -10.88 18.41 -10.54
C VAL A 157 -10.84 16.86 -10.42
N LEU A 158 -10.40 16.15 -11.47
CA LEU A 158 -10.22 14.70 -11.47
C LEU A 158 -9.22 14.19 -10.41
N VAL A 159 -8.35 15.04 -9.86
CA VAL A 159 -7.50 14.70 -8.71
C VAL A 159 -8.33 14.26 -7.49
N LEU A 160 -9.58 14.72 -7.35
CA LEU A 160 -10.49 14.28 -6.29
C LEU A 160 -10.93 12.82 -6.42
N ILE A 161 -10.76 12.17 -7.57
CA ILE A 161 -11.05 10.75 -7.77
C ILE A 161 -9.90 9.87 -7.23
N MET A 162 -8.72 10.43 -7.01
CA MET A 162 -7.53 9.71 -6.53
C MET A 162 -7.77 8.85 -5.27
N PRO A 163 -8.42 9.35 -4.20
CA PRO A 163 -8.67 8.53 -3.00
C PRO A 163 -9.50 7.29 -3.31
N PHE A 164 -10.46 7.40 -4.24
CA PHE A 164 -11.28 6.26 -4.67
C PHE A 164 -10.43 5.22 -5.41
N LEU A 165 -9.60 5.63 -6.36
CA LEU A 165 -8.67 4.75 -7.08
C LEU A 165 -7.69 4.05 -6.13
N VAL A 166 -7.19 4.76 -5.12
CA VAL A 166 -6.29 4.17 -4.10
C VAL A 166 -7.01 3.10 -3.29
N CYS A 167 -8.26 3.33 -2.90
CA CYS A 167 -9.07 2.32 -2.21
C CYS A 167 -9.32 1.09 -3.10
N GLU A 168 -9.59 1.28 -4.38
CA GLU A 168 -9.77 0.19 -5.35
C GLU A 168 -8.49 -0.63 -5.48
N LEU A 169 -7.34 0.01 -5.67
CA LEU A 169 -6.03 -0.65 -5.72
C LEU A 169 -5.70 -1.41 -4.43
N ALA A 170 -6.06 -0.85 -3.26
CA ALA A 170 -5.90 -1.49 -1.97
C ALA A 170 -6.69 -2.80 -1.87
N VAL A 171 -7.98 -2.74 -2.22
CA VAL A 171 -8.88 -3.91 -2.17
C VAL A 171 -8.43 -4.97 -3.17
N LEU A 172 -8.07 -4.57 -4.39
CA LEU A 172 -7.63 -5.47 -5.45
C LEU A 172 -6.28 -6.12 -5.09
N GLY A 173 -5.30 -5.35 -4.64
CA GLY A 173 -4.00 -5.87 -4.23
C GLY A 173 -4.09 -6.81 -3.01
N MET A 174 -4.91 -6.45 -2.01
CA MET A 174 -5.16 -7.30 -0.85
C MET A 174 -5.91 -8.57 -1.24
N GLY A 175 -6.97 -8.47 -2.05
CA GLY A 175 -7.79 -9.62 -2.47
C GLY A 175 -6.98 -10.64 -3.25
N CYS A 176 -6.28 -10.21 -4.29
CA CYS A 176 -5.38 -11.07 -5.06
C CYS A 176 -4.26 -11.66 -4.19
N GLY A 177 -3.67 -10.86 -3.31
CA GLY A 177 -2.62 -11.30 -2.39
C GLY A 177 -3.11 -12.40 -1.44
N ILE A 178 -4.32 -12.27 -0.87
CA ILE A 178 -4.91 -13.31 0.01
C ILE A 178 -5.14 -14.61 -0.77
N ILE A 179 -5.66 -14.54 -2.00
CA ILE A 179 -5.88 -15.72 -2.84
C ILE A 179 -4.55 -16.44 -3.08
N ILE A 180 -3.50 -15.72 -3.49
CA ILE A 180 -2.17 -16.28 -3.71
C ILE A 180 -1.63 -16.88 -2.40
N SER A 181 -1.75 -16.17 -1.28
CA SER A 181 -1.27 -16.65 0.02
C SER A 181 -1.99 -17.92 0.47
N ALA A 182 -3.28 -18.06 0.16
CA ALA A 182 -4.05 -19.28 0.46
C ALA A 182 -3.66 -20.47 -0.43
N LEU A 183 -3.21 -20.20 -1.66
CA LEU A 183 -2.76 -21.26 -2.59
C LEU A 183 -1.33 -21.74 -2.27
N THR A 184 -0.52 -20.93 -1.59
CA THR A 184 0.89 -21.22 -1.27
C THR A 184 1.09 -21.78 0.13
N THR A 185 0.03 -21.88 0.95
CA THR A 185 0.05 -22.42 2.31
C THR A 185 -0.49 -23.85 2.34
#